data_b3cbfaa97b5e6ff03b445805f83e9153
#
_entry.id   b3cbfaa97b5e6ff03b445805f83e9153
#
_cell.length_a   1.000
_cell.length_b   1.000
_cell.length_c   1.000
_cell.angle_alpha   90.00
_cell.angle_beta   90.00
_cell.angle_gamma   90.00
#
_symmetry.space_group_name_H-M   'P 1'
#
loop_
_entity.id
_entity.type
_entity.pdbx_description
1 polymer ?
#
loop_
_entity_poly.entity_id
_entity_poly.type
_entity_poly.pdbx_seq_one_letter_code
_entity_poly.pdbx_strand_id
1 'polypeptide(L)'
;TYEKSIHRREDMEELGRRYGEALKEIAIYCAERKETEHTVSDYGEVGWSEEEFEEVKEELDRKGFEIERIYPLTAMQEGMLFHEITDSGLSKYTVQTAYLLNSELDLNAFEKSLQLLSKRLEALRTSFIYTKVSEPCQILLRDKKIECSFMDFTYEDEETRRELIEEVLESDLNQKFDLEDGNTFRVKVIKLEHDKFVLIISFHHIIMDGWCMSLLLKEMQA
;
A
#
# COMPACT_ATOMS: atom_id res chain seq x y z
N THR A 1 -19.69 -18.49 38.49
CA THR A 1 -21.03 -18.80 39.05
C THR A 1 -21.87 -19.51 37.98
N TYR A 2 -22.62 -20.54 38.36
CA TYR A 2 -23.48 -21.32 37.47
C TYR A 2 -24.83 -21.58 38.13
N GLU A 3 -25.85 -21.88 37.33
CA GLU A 3 -27.19 -22.16 37.85
C GLU A 3 -27.32 -23.63 38.29
N LYS A 4 -27.45 -23.81 39.59
CA LYS A 4 -27.47 -25.13 40.23
C LYS A 4 -28.71 -25.96 39.91
N SER A 5 -29.77 -25.33 39.37
CA SER A 5 -31.00 -26.03 38.94
C SER A 5 -30.84 -26.72 37.56
N ILE A 6 -29.85 -26.30 36.76
CA ILE A 6 -29.63 -26.79 35.40
C ILE A 6 -28.38 -27.68 35.33
N HIS A 7 -27.32 -27.32 36.09
CA HIS A 7 -26.03 -28.01 36.04
C HIS A 7 -25.66 -28.68 37.34
N ARG A 8 -25.20 -29.92 37.27
CA ARG A 8 -24.66 -30.63 38.43
C ARG A 8 -23.29 -30.05 38.81
N ARG A 9 -23.02 -30.03 40.11
CA ARG A 9 -21.75 -29.48 40.63
C ARG A 9 -20.53 -30.20 40.05
N GLU A 10 -20.61 -31.53 39.97
CA GLU A 10 -19.53 -32.37 39.46
C GLU A 10 -19.18 -32.04 37.99
N ASP A 11 -20.18 -31.82 37.14
CA ASP A 11 -19.98 -31.46 35.73
C ASP A 11 -19.29 -30.09 35.60
N MET A 12 -19.63 -29.15 36.48
CA MET A 12 -19.04 -27.81 36.49
C MET A 12 -17.61 -27.77 37.04
N GLU A 13 -17.33 -28.63 38.05
CA GLU A 13 -15.97 -28.82 38.58
C GLU A 13 -15.08 -29.48 37.51
N GLU A 14 -15.57 -30.48 36.78
CA GLU A 14 -14.84 -31.12 35.70
C GLU A 14 -14.62 -30.14 34.51
N LEU A 15 -15.61 -29.34 34.15
CA LEU A 15 -15.46 -28.30 33.15
C LEU A 15 -14.39 -27.29 33.54
N GLY A 16 -14.42 -26.83 34.81
CA GLY A 16 -13.41 -25.92 35.35
C GLY A 16 -12.00 -26.49 35.33
N ARG A 17 -11.85 -27.77 35.65
CA ARG A 17 -10.57 -28.49 35.59
C ARG A 17 -10.05 -28.57 34.17
N ARG A 18 -10.88 -29.03 33.22
CA ARG A 18 -10.51 -29.10 31.76
C ARG A 18 -10.16 -27.74 31.19
N TYR A 19 -10.93 -26.72 31.55
CA TYR A 19 -10.63 -25.35 31.13
C TYR A 19 -9.25 -24.87 31.65
N GLY A 20 -8.97 -25.15 32.93
CA GLY A 20 -7.68 -24.80 33.52
C GLY A 20 -6.50 -25.57 32.88
N GLU A 21 -6.71 -26.84 32.53
CA GLU A 21 -5.71 -27.64 31.81
C GLU A 21 -5.46 -27.08 30.39
N ALA A 22 -6.51 -26.80 29.62
CA ALA A 22 -6.40 -26.23 28.29
C ALA A 22 -5.69 -24.84 28.30
N LEU A 23 -6.03 -23.99 29.28
CA LEU A 23 -5.32 -22.71 29.45
C LEU A 23 -3.83 -22.89 29.74
N LYS A 24 -3.50 -23.89 30.58
CA LYS A 24 -2.10 -24.20 30.90
C LYS A 24 -1.34 -24.72 29.68
N GLU A 25 -1.95 -25.57 28.87
CA GLU A 25 -1.38 -26.05 27.59
C GLU A 25 -1.12 -24.92 26.62
N ILE A 26 -2.07 -24.01 26.43
CA ILE A 26 -1.91 -22.82 25.62
C ILE A 26 -0.76 -21.94 26.15
N ALA A 27 -0.71 -21.69 27.44
CA ALA A 27 0.33 -20.87 28.03
C ALA A 27 1.74 -21.48 27.86
N ILE A 28 1.87 -22.81 27.98
CA ILE A 28 3.14 -23.53 27.74
C ILE A 28 3.51 -23.41 26.27
N TYR A 29 2.57 -23.67 25.36
CA TYR A 29 2.77 -23.56 23.93
C TYR A 29 3.27 -22.17 23.53
N CYS A 30 2.62 -21.10 24.02
CA CYS A 30 3.05 -19.73 23.75
C CYS A 30 4.43 -19.40 24.35
N ALA A 31 4.74 -19.93 25.53
CA ALA A 31 6.02 -19.69 26.20
C ALA A 31 7.23 -20.39 25.53
N GLU A 32 6.99 -21.50 24.87
CA GLU A 32 8.02 -22.27 24.15
C GLU A 32 8.32 -21.71 22.76
N ARG A 33 7.45 -20.86 22.20
CA ARG A 33 7.64 -20.25 20.90
C ARG A 33 8.58 -19.05 20.94
N LYS A 34 9.49 -19.00 19.98
CA LYS A 34 10.44 -17.89 19.80
C LYS A 34 9.89 -16.77 18.90
N GLU A 35 8.93 -17.09 18.05
CA GLU A 35 8.33 -16.19 17.08
C GLU A 35 6.83 -16.12 17.33
N THR A 36 6.26 -14.94 17.14
CA THR A 36 4.82 -14.73 17.21
C THR A 36 4.21 -15.21 15.90
N GLU A 37 3.26 -16.14 15.96
CA GLU A 37 2.41 -16.47 14.84
C GLU A 37 1.27 -15.46 14.77
N HIS A 38 1.07 -14.92 13.59
CA HIS A 38 0.00 -14.00 13.30
C HIS A 38 -1.04 -14.71 12.44
N THR A 39 -2.29 -14.45 12.73
CA THR A 39 -3.43 -14.86 11.92
C THR A 39 -4.00 -13.66 11.16
N VAL A 40 -4.85 -13.90 10.19
CA VAL A 40 -5.48 -12.81 9.42
C VAL A 40 -6.22 -11.81 10.33
N SER A 41 -6.82 -12.28 11.41
CA SER A 41 -7.56 -11.44 12.38
C SER A 41 -6.68 -10.47 13.17
N ASP A 42 -5.38 -10.67 13.24
CA ASP A 42 -4.44 -9.72 13.85
C ASP A 42 -4.25 -8.47 12.99
N TYR A 43 -4.55 -8.57 11.70
CA TYR A 43 -4.38 -7.48 10.73
C TYR A 43 -5.69 -6.84 10.29
N GLY A 44 -6.82 -7.54 10.36
CA GLY A 44 -8.13 -7.01 9.98
C GLY A 44 -9.22 -8.08 9.92
N GLU A 45 -10.47 -7.63 9.76
CA GLU A 45 -11.62 -8.52 9.58
C GLU A 45 -11.91 -8.67 8.08
N VAL A 46 -11.34 -9.70 7.47
CA VAL A 46 -11.54 -10.06 6.06
C VAL A 46 -11.87 -11.55 5.94
N GLY A 47 -12.51 -11.95 4.85
CA GLY A 47 -13.01 -13.31 4.65
C GLY A 47 -11.95 -14.34 4.22
N TRP A 48 -10.67 -14.02 4.31
CA TRP A 48 -9.60 -14.92 3.89
C TRP A 48 -9.45 -16.13 4.80
N SER A 49 -9.14 -17.27 4.20
CA SER A 49 -8.68 -18.45 4.94
C SER A 49 -7.24 -18.24 5.43
N GLU A 50 -6.82 -19.05 6.41
CA GLU A 50 -5.42 -19.04 6.87
C GLU A 50 -4.43 -19.39 5.73
N GLU A 51 -4.83 -20.27 4.81
CA GLU A 51 -3.99 -20.66 3.66
C GLU A 51 -3.79 -19.47 2.71
N GLU A 52 -4.85 -18.73 2.38
CA GLU A 52 -4.79 -17.51 1.55
C GLU A 52 -3.90 -16.43 2.21
N PHE A 53 -4.07 -16.24 3.51
CA PHE A 53 -3.27 -15.28 4.27
C PHE A 53 -1.78 -15.63 4.27
N GLU A 54 -1.42 -16.89 4.54
CA GLU A 54 -0.02 -17.32 4.54
C GLU A 54 0.60 -17.19 3.15
N GLU A 55 -0.13 -17.53 2.06
CA GLU A 55 0.37 -17.37 0.69
C GLU A 55 0.68 -15.90 0.35
N VAL A 56 -0.24 -14.99 0.69
CA VAL A 56 -0.06 -13.55 0.49
C VAL A 56 1.09 -13.01 1.35
N LYS A 57 1.15 -13.40 2.61
CA LYS A 57 2.20 -12.98 3.54
C LYS A 57 3.58 -13.42 3.07
N GLU A 58 3.74 -14.69 2.68
CA GLU A 58 5.00 -15.20 2.13
C GLU A 58 5.45 -14.47 0.86
N GLU A 59 4.50 -14.07 0.01
CA GLU A 59 4.81 -13.29 -1.19
C GLU A 59 5.29 -11.88 -0.84
N LEU A 60 4.64 -11.21 0.08
CA LEU A 60 5.02 -9.88 0.56
C LEU A 60 6.36 -9.91 1.30
N ASP A 61 6.58 -10.90 2.15
CA ASP A 61 7.85 -11.10 2.89
C ASP A 61 9.02 -11.32 1.91
N ARG A 62 8.83 -12.10 0.83
CA ARG A 62 9.83 -12.28 -0.23
C ARG A 62 10.18 -10.99 -0.97
N LYS A 63 9.22 -10.05 -1.07
CA LYS A 63 9.41 -8.71 -1.63
C LYS A 63 9.98 -7.71 -0.61
N GLY A 64 10.13 -8.12 0.65
CA GLY A 64 10.63 -7.30 1.76
C GLY A 64 9.58 -6.34 2.32
N PHE A 65 8.29 -6.65 2.16
CA PHE A 65 7.18 -5.87 2.70
C PHE A 65 6.59 -6.53 3.94
N GLU A 66 6.24 -5.72 4.93
CA GLU A 66 5.58 -6.13 6.16
C GLU A 66 4.14 -5.60 6.16
N ILE A 67 3.18 -6.48 6.47
CA ILE A 67 1.77 -6.11 6.59
C ILE A 67 1.58 -5.32 7.89
N GLU A 68 0.92 -4.17 7.80
CA GLU A 68 0.46 -3.41 8.95
C GLU A 68 -1.01 -3.65 9.24
N ARG A 69 -1.86 -3.63 8.20
CA ARG A 69 -3.31 -3.88 8.29
C ARG A 69 -3.87 -4.41 6.97
N ILE A 70 -5.03 -5.06 7.08
CA ILE A 70 -5.81 -5.54 5.92
C ILE A 70 -7.22 -4.98 6.05
N TYR A 71 -7.75 -4.44 4.95
CA TYR A 71 -9.10 -3.90 4.89
C TYR A 71 -9.85 -4.46 3.68
N PRO A 72 -11.18 -4.62 3.77
CA PRO A 72 -11.98 -4.86 2.58
C PRO A 72 -11.90 -3.65 1.63
N LEU A 73 -12.17 -3.88 0.35
CA LEU A 73 -12.30 -2.79 -0.61
C LEU A 73 -13.59 -2.00 -0.34
N THR A 74 -13.55 -0.72 -0.67
CA THR A 74 -14.79 0.06 -0.79
C THR A 74 -15.47 -0.27 -2.12
N ALA A 75 -16.79 -0.09 -2.24
CA ALA A 75 -17.52 -0.34 -3.47
C ALA A 75 -16.96 0.44 -4.70
N MET A 76 -16.37 1.62 -4.47
CA MET A 76 -15.70 2.38 -5.52
C MET A 76 -14.41 1.72 -5.96
N GLN A 77 -13.61 1.22 -5.02
CA GLN A 77 -12.37 0.50 -5.30
C GLN A 77 -12.63 -0.82 -6.03
N GLU A 78 -13.68 -1.56 -5.64
CA GLU A 78 -14.11 -2.77 -6.34
C GLU A 78 -14.44 -2.50 -7.81
N GLY A 79 -15.20 -1.42 -8.08
CA GLY A 79 -15.53 -1.00 -9.43
C GLY A 79 -14.29 -0.63 -10.26
N MET A 80 -13.34 0.11 -9.69
CA MET A 80 -12.09 0.47 -10.36
C MET A 80 -11.23 -0.77 -10.63
N LEU A 81 -11.09 -1.66 -9.64
CA LEU A 81 -10.33 -2.89 -9.77
C LEU A 81 -10.93 -3.81 -10.83
N PHE A 82 -12.26 -3.97 -10.86
CA PHE A 82 -12.95 -4.76 -11.87
C PHE A 82 -12.61 -4.28 -13.29
N HIS A 83 -12.62 -2.98 -13.53
CA HIS A 83 -12.24 -2.40 -14.82
C HIS A 83 -10.76 -2.59 -15.14
N GLU A 84 -9.87 -2.47 -14.14
CA GLU A 84 -8.44 -2.67 -14.34
C GLU A 84 -8.10 -4.11 -14.75
N ILE A 85 -8.82 -5.10 -14.19
CA ILE A 85 -8.63 -6.52 -14.50
C ILE A 85 -9.25 -6.88 -15.85
N THR A 86 -10.41 -6.32 -16.20
CA THR A 86 -11.16 -6.71 -17.41
C THR A 86 -10.72 -5.97 -18.67
N ASP A 87 -10.18 -4.75 -18.55
CA ASP A 87 -9.70 -3.95 -19.66
C ASP A 87 -8.23 -4.28 -19.99
N SER A 88 -8.00 -4.82 -21.18
CA SER A 88 -6.65 -5.12 -21.68
C SER A 88 -5.87 -3.88 -22.18
N GLY A 89 -6.50 -2.69 -22.18
CA GLY A 89 -5.93 -1.43 -22.64
C GLY A 89 -5.10 -0.68 -21.59
N LEU A 90 -4.87 0.61 -21.85
CA LEU A 90 -4.30 1.53 -20.87
C LEU A 90 -5.23 1.69 -19.67
N SER A 91 -4.65 1.83 -18.47
CA SER A 91 -5.45 2.08 -17.28
C SER A 91 -6.21 3.40 -17.40
N LYS A 92 -7.53 3.32 -17.33
CA LYS A 92 -8.42 4.51 -17.36
C LYS A 92 -8.36 5.31 -16.07
N TYR A 93 -7.75 4.74 -15.04
CA TYR A 93 -7.66 5.31 -13.69
C TYR A 93 -6.26 5.83 -13.36
N THR A 94 -5.36 5.88 -14.33
CA THR A 94 -4.08 6.58 -14.18
C THR A 94 -4.31 8.08 -14.27
N VAL A 95 -3.93 8.80 -13.24
CA VAL A 95 -3.91 10.26 -13.19
C VAL A 95 -2.47 10.73 -13.25
N GLN A 96 -2.18 11.66 -14.13
CA GLN A 96 -0.87 12.29 -14.27
C GLN A 96 -1.01 13.80 -14.21
N THR A 97 -0.14 14.46 -13.46
CA THR A 97 -0.06 15.91 -13.38
C THR A 97 1.39 16.35 -13.44
N ALA A 98 1.69 17.35 -14.27
CA ALA A 98 3.02 17.94 -14.38
C ALA A 98 3.01 19.37 -13.84
N TYR A 99 4.02 19.71 -13.03
CA TYR A 99 4.22 21.02 -12.43
C TYR A 99 5.56 21.59 -12.86
N LEU A 100 5.58 22.84 -13.27
CA LEU A 100 6.82 23.58 -13.48
C LEU A 100 7.23 24.24 -12.15
N LEU A 101 8.39 23.89 -11.64
CA LEU A 101 8.99 24.51 -10.45
C LEU A 101 10.05 25.51 -10.90
N ASN A 102 9.94 26.75 -10.43
CA ASN A 102 10.90 27.81 -10.67
C ASN A 102 11.64 28.15 -9.37
N SER A 103 12.41 27.19 -8.88
CA SER A 103 13.22 27.31 -7.67
C SER A 103 14.29 26.21 -7.66
N GLU A 104 15.37 26.43 -6.93
CA GLU A 104 16.33 25.36 -6.66
C GLU A 104 15.66 24.20 -5.93
N LEU A 105 16.04 22.99 -6.28
CA LEU A 105 15.55 21.76 -5.67
C LEU A 105 16.73 20.90 -5.21
N ASP A 106 16.82 20.68 -3.91
CA ASP A 106 17.70 19.65 -3.35
C ASP A 106 17.04 18.28 -3.51
N LEU A 107 17.52 17.51 -4.48
CA LEU A 107 16.97 16.20 -4.82
C LEU A 107 17.04 15.20 -3.66
N ASN A 108 18.11 15.25 -2.86
CA ASN A 108 18.25 14.35 -1.72
C ASN A 108 17.23 14.69 -0.62
N ALA A 109 17.02 15.98 -0.36
CA ALA A 109 16.01 16.45 0.57
C ALA A 109 14.61 16.12 0.07
N PHE A 110 14.35 16.30 -1.23
CA PHE A 110 13.07 15.97 -1.87
C PHE A 110 12.76 14.49 -1.78
N GLU A 111 13.70 13.60 -2.12
CA GLU A 111 13.51 12.15 -2.00
C GLU A 111 13.22 11.73 -0.56
N LYS A 112 13.95 12.28 0.41
CA LYS A 112 13.67 12.02 1.84
C LYS A 112 12.27 12.51 2.25
N SER A 113 11.83 13.67 1.75
CA SER A 113 10.49 14.19 2.03
C SER A 113 9.39 13.27 1.48
N LEU A 114 9.57 12.70 0.27
CA LEU A 114 8.66 11.70 -0.28
C LEU A 114 8.56 10.44 0.60
N GLN A 115 9.68 9.98 1.16
CA GLN A 115 9.67 8.81 2.05
C GLN A 115 8.97 9.13 3.38
N LEU A 116 9.11 10.35 3.92
CA LEU A 116 8.37 10.80 5.10
C LEU A 116 6.87 10.92 4.79
N LEU A 117 6.53 11.40 3.61
CA LEU A 117 5.15 11.52 3.14
C LEU A 117 4.48 10.14 3.04
N SER A 118 5.18 9.13 2.49
CA SER A 118 4.71 7.74 2.44
C SER A 118 4.42 7.20 3.84
N LYS A 119 5.29 7.46 4.81
CA LYS A 119 5.07 7.04 6.21
C LYS A 119 3.86 7.71 6.85
N ARG A 120 3.59 8.96 6.49
CA ARG A 120 2.48 9.75 7.05
C ARG A 120 1.13 9.45 6.40
N LEU A 121 1.13 9.18 5.09
CA LEU A 121 -0.09 8.99 4.30
C LEU A 121 -0.25 7.51 3.91
N GLU A 122 -1.12 6.80 4.59
CA GLU A 122 -1.37 5.38 4.41
C GLU A 122 -1.72 5.01 2.96
N ALA A 123 -2.47 5.86 2.26
CA ALA A 123 -2.84 5.65 0.87
C ALA A 123 -1.63 5.45 -0.08
N LEU A 124 -0.47 6.08 0.22
CA LEU A 124 0.74 5.98 -0.59
C LEU A 124 1.54 4.68 -0.38
N ARG A 125 1.14 3.86 0.60
CA ARG A 125 1.75 2.57 0.93
C ARG A 125 0.74 1.44 1.01
N THR A 126 -0.39 1.61 0.29
CA THR A 126 -1.44 0.61 0.17
C THR A 126 -1.28 -0.18 -1.13
N SER A 127 -1.34 -1.50 -1.05
CA SER A 127 -1.46 -2.43 -2.16
C SER A 127 -2.85 -3.08 -2.20
N PHE A 128 -3.21 -3.64 -3.34
CA PHE A 128 -4.54 -4.23 -3.57
C PHE A 128 -4.35 -5.66 -4.04
N ILE A 129 -4.64 -6.62 -3.17
CA ILE A 129 -4.51 -8.04 -3.49
C ILE A 129 -5.85 -8.56 -4.01
N TYR A 130 -5.82 -9.15 -5.18
CA TYR A 130 -7.01 -9.66 -5.86
C TYR A 130 -6.77 -10.99 -6.59
N THR A 131 -5.50 -11.39 -6.75
CA THR A 131 -5.15 -12.73 -7.22
C THR A 131 -4.97 -13.66 -6.03
N LYS A 132 -5.27 -14.95 -6.20
CA LYS A 132 -5.05 -16.00 -5.17
C LYS A 132 -5.83 -15.83 -3.86
N VAL A 133 -6.81 -14.96 -3.83
CA VAL A 133 -7.66 -14.71 -2.66
C VAL A 133 -9.13 -14.81 -3.05
N SER A 134 -9.96 -15.26 -2.12
CA SER A 134 -11.41 -15.37 -2.31
C SER A 134 -12.11 -14.02 -2.39
N GLU A 135 -11.60 -13.04 -1.64
CA GLU A 135 -12.10 -11.66 -1.60
C GLU A 135 -10.97 -10.68 -1.80
N PRO A 136 -11.03 -9.79 -2.83
CA PRO A 136 -10.06 -8.72 -3.00
C PRO A 136 -10.01 -7.79 -1.79
N CYS A 137 -8.79 -7.46 -1.35
CA CYS A 137 -8.56 -6.60 -0.19
C CYS A 137 -7.47 -5.56 -0.45
N GLN A 138 -7.47 -4.50 0.34
CA GLN A 138 -6.38 -3.55 0.41
C GLN A 138 -5.49 -3.88 1.62
N ILE A 139 -4.18 -3.90 1.39
CA ILE A 139 -3.18 -4.15 2.41
C ILE A 139 -2.38 -2.87 2.64
N LEU A 140 -2.37 -2.42 3.88
CA LEU A 140 -1.48 -1.36 4.32
C LEU A 140 -0.12 -1.96 4.66
N LEU A 141 0.91 -1.53 3.95
CA LEU A 141 2.28 -1.95 4.15
C LEU A 141 2.98 -1.01 5.16
N ARG A 142 3.83 -1.56 6.04
CA ARG A 142 4.51 -0.77 7.07
C ARG A 142 5.50 0.25 6.50
N ASP A 143 6.33 -0.19 5.58
CA ASP A 143 7.38 0.64 4.96
C ASP A 143 7.41 0.43 3.44
N LYS A 144 6.62 1.23 2.72
CA LYS A 144 6.65 1.28 1.25
C LYS A 144 7.32 2.57 0.80
N LYS A 145 8.35 2.45 -0.03
CA LYS A 145 9.01 3.61 -0.61
C LYS A 145 8.27 4.10 -1.86
N ILE A 146 8.16 5.42 -2.00
CA ILE A 146 7.68 6.03 -3.24
C ILE A 146 8.79 5.94 -4.28
N GLU A 147 8.43 5.47 -5.48
CA GLU A 147 9.32 5.50 -6.63
C GLU A 147 9.55 6.95 -7.07
N CYS A 148 10.81 7.37 -7.11
CA CYS A 148 11.21 8.69 -7.58
C CYS A 148 12.35 8.52 -8.58
N SER A 149 12.16 9.02 -9.80
CA SER A 149 13.20 9.01 -10.83
C SER A 149 13.63 10.44 -11.19
N PHE A 150 14.90 10.60 -11.52
CA PHE A 150 15.48 11.87 -11.87
C PHE A 150 16.10 11.83 -13.28
N MET A 151 15.87 12.89 -14.06
CA MET A 151 16.43 13.10 -15.40
C MET A 151 17.02 14.51 -15.47
N ASP A 152 18.15 14.65 -16.15
CA ASP A 152 18.83 15.94 -16.34
C ASP A 152 18.86 16.30 -17.85
N PHE A 153 18.10 17.32 -18.23
CA PHE A 153 18.03 17.84 -19.59
C PHE A 153 18.66 19.22 -19.72
N THR A 154 19.55 19.58 -18.79
CA THR A 154 20.21 20.91 -18.80
C THR A 154 21.09 21.14 -20.02
N TYR A 155 21.59 20.06 -20.64
CA TYR A 155 22.49 20.14 -21.81
C TYR A 155 21.76 20.14 -23.15
N GLU A 156 20.45 19.91 -23.15
CA GLU A 156 19.64 19.90 -24.37
C GLU A 156 19.19 21.32 -24.74
N ASP A 157 18.95 21.57 -26.04
CA ASP A 157 18.31 22.80 -26.50
C ASP A 157 16.81 22.82 -26.17
N GLU A 158 16.16 23.97 -26.34
CA GLU A 158 14.75 24.14 -25.91
C GLU A 158 13.77 23.27 -26.70
N GLU A 159 14.03 23.02 -28.00
CA GLU A 159 13.19 22.20 -28.84
C GLU A 159 13.28 20.72 -28.43
N THR A 160 14.50 20.22 -28.31
CA THR A 160 14.80 18.86 -27.83
C THR A 160 14.23 18.61 -26.42
N ARG A 161 14.40 19.57 -25.49
CA ARG A 161 13.81 19.48 -24.14
C ARG A 161 12.29 19.27 -24.19
N ARG A 162 11.60 19.99 -25.07
CA ARG A 162 10.16 19.87 -25.21
C ARG A 162 9.75 18.47 -25.67
N GLU A 163 10.42 17.98 -26.72
CA GLU A 163 10.18 16.64 -27.25
C GLU A 163 10.44 15.56 -26.19
N LEU A 164 11.56 15.63 -25.48
CA LEU A 164 11.89 14.68 -24.42
C LEU A 164 10.91 14.71 -23.25
N ILE A 165 10.41 15.89 -22.86
CA ILE A 165 9.38 16.00 -21.82
C ILE A 165 8.07 15.33 -22.28
N GLU A 166 7.65 15.55 -23.54
CA GLU A 166 6.46 14.92 -24.11
C GLU A 166 6.61 13.39 -24.15
N GLU A 167 7.78 12.88 -24.58
CA GLU A 167 8.08 11.44 -24.53
C GLU A 167 8.02 10.86 -23.12
N VAL A 168 8.58 11.56 -22.13
CA VAL A 168 8.52 11.13 -20.72
C VAL A 168 7.09 11.11 -20.20
N LEU A 169 6.29 12.13 -20.52
CA LEU A 169 4.87 12.19 -20.12
C LEU A 169 4.08 11.04 -20.76
N GLU A 170 4.25 10.82 -22.07
CA GLU A 170 3.56 9.74 -22.77
C GLU A 170 3.98 8.36 -22.27
N SER A 171 5.28 8.13 -22.13
CA SER A 171 5.82 6.88 -21.60
C SER A 171 5.33 6.60 -20.19
N ASP A 172 5.30 7.61 -19.32
CA ASP A 172 4.82 7.49 -17.95
C ASP A 172 3.32 7.18 -17.90
N LEU A 173 2.52 7.87 -18.71
CA LEU A 173 1.07 7.63 -18.77
C LEU A 173 0.75 6.22 -19.27
N ASN A 174 1.59 5.68 -20.18
CA ASN A 174 1.45 4.35 -20.75
C ASN A 174 1.96 3.23 -19.80
N GLN A 175 2.73 3.56 -18.77
CA GLN A 175 3.24 2.62 -17.79
C GLN A 175 2.14 2.27 -16.78
N LYS A 176 1.59 1.06 -16.88
CA LYS A 176 0.59 0.57 -15.92
C LYS A 176 1.14 0.52 -14.50
N PHE A 177 0.25 0.75 -13.54
CA PHE A 177 0.53 0.50 -12.14
C PHE A 177 0.31 -0.97 -11.80
N ASP A 178 1.25 -1.55 -11.05
CA ASP A 178 1.04 -2.84 -10.43
C ASP A 178 0.40 -2.63 -9.05
N LEU A 179 -0.90 -2.93 -8.99
CA LEU A 179 -1.69 -2.70 -7.78
C LEU A 179 -1.33 -3.69 -6.67
N GLU A 180 -0.94 -4.92 -7.01
CA GLU A 180 -0.56 -5.94 -6.02
C GLU A 180 0.82 -5.65 -5.42
N ASP A 181 1.75 -5.10 -6.20
CA ASP A 181 3.03 -4.63 -5.69
C ASP A 181 2.93 -3.31 -4.91
N GLY A 182 1.73 -2.69 -4.88
CA GLY A 182 1.49 -1.40 -4.25
C GLY A 182 2.25 -0.26 -4.94
N ASN A 183 2.68 -0.43 -6.18
CA ASN A 183 3.23 0.64 -7.01
C ASN A 183 2.07 1.45 -7.59
N THR A 184 1.41 2.21 -6.72
CA THR A 184 0.19 2.97 -7.03
C THR A 184 0.44 4.47 -7.15
N PHE A 185 1.68 4.91 -6.87
CA PHE A 185 2.11 6.30 -6.89
C PHE A 185 3.58 6.38 -7.28
N ARG A 186 3.93 7.27 -8.21
CA ARG A 186 5.32 7.53 -8.61
C ARG A 186 5.55 8.99 -8.94
N VAL A 187 6.79 9.41 -8.82
CA VAL A 187 7.24 10.78 -9.07
C VAL A 187 8.40 10.76 -10.04
N LYS A 188 8.40 11.68 -11.02
CA LYS A 188 9.55 11.92 -11.89
C LYS A 188 9.94 13.39 -11.79
N VAL A 189 11.22 13.66 -11.71
CA VAL A 189 11.80 15.00 -11.64
C VAL A 189 12.72 15.19 -12.83
N ILE A 190 12.44 16.19 -13.65
CA ILE A 190 13.25 16.56 -14.80
C ILE A 190 13.89 17.92 -14.51
N LYS A 191 15.21 17.99 -14.52
CA LYS A 191 15.94 19.24 -14.39
C LYS A 191 16.11 19.87 -15.77
N LEU A 192 15.68 21.13 -15.91
CA LEU A 192 15.80 21.92 -17.14
C LEU A 192 16.92 22.94 -17.04
N GLU A 193 17.05 23.59 -15.87
CA GLU A 193 18.03 24.60 -15.56
C GLU A 193 18.42 24.49 -14.08
N HIS A 194 19.33 25.33 -13.60
CA HIS A 194 19.75 25.30 -12.20
C HIS A 194 18.59 25.47 -11.22
N ASP A 195 17.62 26.31 -11.53
CA ASP A 195 16.47 26.68 -10.73
C ASP A 195 15.12 26.37 -11.41
N LYS A 196 15.13 25.46 -12.40
CA LYS A 196 13.92 25.11 -13.15
C LYS A 196 13.78 23.62 -13.35
N PHE A 197 12.68 23.08 -12.86
CA PHE A 197 12.40 21.65 -12.87
C PHE A 197 10.96 21.37 -13.32
N VAL A 198 10.73 20.21 -13.95
CA VAL A 198 9.39 19.64 -14.15
C VAL A 198 9.22 18.51 -13.15
N LEU A 199 8.18 18.60 -12.35
CA LEU A 199 7.74 17.57 -11.42
C LEU A 199 6.52 16.87 -12.00
N ILE A 200 6.64 15.58 -12.31
CA ILE A 200 5.54 14.74 -12.79
C ILE A 200 5.11 13.83 -11.64
N ILE A 201 3.84 13.90 -11.29
CA ILE A 201 3.21 13.04 -10.28
C ILE A 201 2.16 12.19 -10.98
N SER A 202 2.31 10.88 -10.88
CA SER A 202 1.39 9.91 -11.46
C SER A 202 0.91 8.93 -10.39
N PHE A 203 -0.38 8.64 -10.39
CA PHE A 203 -0.98 7.72 -9.44
C PHE A 203 -2.20 7.02 -10.01
N HIS A 204 -2.54 5.87 -9.42
CA HIS A 204 -3.78 5.19 -9.72
C HIS A 204 -4.92 5.76 -8.86
N HIS A 205 -6.05 6.04 -9.46
CA HIS A 205 -7.19 6.69 -8.79
C HIS A 205 -7.80 5.85 -7.64
N ILE A 206 -7.46 4.56 -7.57
CA ILE A 206 -7.90 3.65 -6.51
C ILE A 206 -7.41 4.06 -5.11
N ILE A 207 -6.27 4.78 -5.02
CA ILE A 207 -5.69 5.22 -3.74
C ILE A 207 -6.15 6.61 -3.30
N MET A 208 -6.49 7.49 -4.24
CA MET A 208 -6.88 8.86 -3.92
C MET A 208 -7.62 9.54 -5.08
N ASP A 209 -8.37 10.57 -4.77
CA ASP A 209 -9.08 11.43 -5.73
C ASP A 209 -8.38 12.79 -5.92
N GLY A 210 -8.98 13.64 -6.77
CA GLY A 210 -8.43 14.97 -7.07
C GLY A 210 -8.38 15.91 -5.85
N TRP A 211 -9.23 15.72 -4.83
CA TRP A 211 -9.19 16.52 -3.60
C TRP A 211 -7.95 16.19 -2.77
N CYS A 212 -7.56 14.93 -2.77
CA CYS A 212 -6.36 14.45 -2.07
C CYS A 212 -5.08 15.09 -2.62
N MET A 213 -5.01 15.41 -3.93
CA MET A 213 -3.85 16.07 -4.52
C MET A 213 -3.56 17.43 -3.87
N SER A 214 -4.59 18.22 -3.54
CA SER A 214 -4.40 19.50 -2.87
C SER A 214 -3.80 19.34 -1.47
N LEU A 215 -4.18 18.28 -0.76
CA LEU A 215 -3.62 17.94 0.54
C LEU A 215 -2.18 17.44 0.41
N LEU A 216 -1.94 16.55 -0.55
CA LEU A 216 -0.60 16.01 -0.85
C LEU A 216 0.40 17.14 -1.13
N LEU A 217 0.06 18.07 -2.03
CA LEU A 217 0.93 19.20 -2.36
C LEU A 217 1.22 20.12 -1.17
N LYS A 218 0.24 20.33 -0.28
CA LYS A 218 0.46 21.09 0.96
C LYS A 218 1.41 20.39 1.91
N GLU A 219 1.28 19.07 2.05
CA GLU A 219 2.18 18.26 2.87
C GLU A 219 3.61 18.21 2.29
N MET A 220 3.76 18.23 0.96
CA MET A 220 5.07 18.30 0.30
C MET A 220 5.77 19.65 0.47
N GLN A 221 5.03 20.72 0.79
CA GLN A 221 5.56 22.08 1.01
C GLN A 221 5.91 22.37 2.48
N ALA A 222 5.51 21.50 3.40
CA ALA A 222 5.69 21.68 4.85
C ALA A 222 7.02 21.09 5.33
#